data_3ded8dfc9afe1a0d8b916d0f7038da13
#
_entry.id   3ded8dfc9afe1a0d8b916d0f7038da13
#
_cell.length_a   1.000
_cell.length_b   1.000
_cell.length_c   1.000
_cell.angle_alpha   90.00
_cell.angle_beta   90.00
_cell.angle_gamma   90.00
#
_symmetry.space_group_name_H-M   'P 1'
#
loop_
_entity.id
_entity.type
_entity.pdbx_description
1 polymer ?
#
loop_
_entity_poly.entity_id
_entity_poly.type
_entity_poly.pdbx_seq_one_letter_code
_entity_poly.pdbx_strand_id
1 'polypeptide(L)'
;MTRTQVSFLFDLDGTLIDSVYQHVLAWHEALQEEGIELSIWRIHRKIGMSGGLFTNMLLRETHLDISEERVNRLRRLHAEAYNRRSAQIQPLPGAKELLKTLSELGIPWAIATSGRMETARVPLENLGVDFDRIPVITRDLVKYAKPDPDLFIAAAEKLGVNIETACVVGDSIWDMLAARRARALGIGLLSGGYGQEELERSGSYRVYEDPADLLEHLDEVGGRR
;
A
#
# COMPACT_ATOMS: atom_id res chain seq x y z
N MET A 1 17.66 -26.82 -13.91
CA MET A 1 16.44 -26.05 -13.63
C MET A 1 16.84 -24.88 -12.77
N THR A 2 16.88 -23.68 -13.34
CA THR A 2 17.07 -22.44 -12.56
C THR A 2 15.90 -22.32 -11.61
N ARG A 3 16.16 -22.37 -10.29
CA ARG A 3 15.15 -22.07 -9.28
C ARG A 3 14.59 -20.70 -9.59
N THR A 4 13.29 -20.58 -9.80
CA THR A 4 12.62 -19.31 -9.96
C THR A 4 12.79 -18.57 -8.63
N GLN A 5 13.57 -17.50 -8.65
CA GLN A 5 13.84 -16.70 -7.45
C GLN A 5 12.53 -15.97 -7.08
N VAL A 6 12.11 -16.07 -5.84
CA VAL A 6 10.99 -15.29 -5.31
C VAL A 6 11.34 -13.80 -5.35
N SER A 7 10.34 -12.95 -5.52
CA SER A 7 10.47 -11.49 -5.41
C SER A 7 9.35 -10.92 -4.54
N PHE A 8 9.58 -9.78 -3.91
CA PHE A 8 8.61 -9.16 -3.02
C PHE A 8 8.17 -7.79 -3.54
N LEU A 9 6.87 -7.58 -3.60
CA LEU A 9 6.25 -6.32 -4.02
C LEU A 9 5.45 -5.79 -2.83
N PHE A 10 5.92 -4.74 -2.21
CA PHE A 10 5.34 -4.18 -0.99
C PHE A 10 4.38 -3.04 -1.30
N ASP A 11 3.24 -3.02 -0.65
CA ASP A 11 2.57 -1.76 -0.40
C ASP A 11 3.39 -0.89 0.56
N LEU A 12 3.01 0.36 0.74
CA LEU A 12 3.72 1.32 1.58
C LEU A 12 2.96 1.60 2.88
N ASP A 13 1.77 2.17 2.74
CA ASP A 13 0.96 2.74 3.84
C ASP A 13 0.28 1.63 4.65
N GLY A 14 0.66 1.45 5.92
CA GLY A 14 0.17 0.35 6.76
C GLY A 14 0.94 -0.96 6.56
N THR A 15 1.83 -1.03 5.57
CA THR A 15 2.63 -2.22 5.25
C THR A 15 4.09 -2.05 5.65
N LEU A 16 4.72 -0.94 5.30
CA LEU A 16 6.11 -0.62 5.66
C LEU A 16 6.22 0.59 6.60
N ILE A 17 5.22 1.45 6.58
CA ILE A 17 5.14 2.67 7.40
C ILE A 17 3.81 2.74 8.14
N ASP A 18 3.83 3.27 9.36
CA ASP A 18 2.64 3.49 10.20
C ASP A 18 1.94 4.80 9.80
N SER A 19 1.14 4.75 8.74
CA SER A 19 0.53 5.95 8.13
C SER A 19 -0.98 5.85 7.88
N VAL A 20 -1.59 4.68 8.07
CA VAL A 20 -3.02 4.47 7.76
C VAL A 20 -3.91 5.48 8.48
N TYR A 21 -3.72 5.64 9.77
CA TYR A 21 -4.55 6.56 10.57
C TYR A 21 -4.25 8.03 10.31
N GLN A 22 -3.03 8.37 9.88
CA GLN A 22 -2.69 9.70 9.39
C GLN A 22 -3.46 10.04 8.11
N HIS A 23 -3.59 9.07 7.19
CA HIS A 23 -4.45 9.19 6.02
C HIS A 23 -5.93 9.33 6.40
N VAL A 24 -6.42 8.52 7.34
CA VAL A 24 -7.80 8.59 7.84
C VAL A 24 -8.12 9.99 8.38
N LEU A 25 -7.25 10.52 9.23
CA LEU A 25 -7.42 11.85 9.82
C LEU A 25 -7.32 12.96 8.77
N ALA A 26 -6.40 12.85 7.81
CA ALA A 26 -6.26 13.80 6.72
C ALA A 26 -7.50 13.83 5.80
N TRP A 27 -8.05 12.66 5.48
CA TRP A 27 -9.31 12.58 4.74
C TRP A 27 -10.49 13.11 5.53
N HIS A 28 -10.56 12.82 6.83
CA HIS A 28 -11.62 13.34 7.69
C HIS A 28 -11.62 14.86 7.71
N GLU A 29 -10.44 15.48 7.90
CA GLU A 29 -10.25 16.94 7.86
C GLU A 29 -10.65 17.51 6.50
N ALA A 30 -10.18 16.96 5.39
CA ALA A 30 -10.52 17.40 4.04
C ALA A 30 -12.04 17.34 3.75
N LEU A 31 -12.70 16.28 4.23
CA LEU A 31 -14.15 16.12 4.07
C LEU A 31 -14.92 17.14 4.90
N GLN A 32 -14.48 17.41 6.14
CA GLN A 32 -15.09 18.42 7.02
C GLN A 32 -14.99 19.82 6.41
N GLU A 33 -13.85 20.20 5.82
CA GLU A 33 -13.67 21.47 5.13
C GLU A 33 -14.63 21.65 3.94
N GLU A 34 -15.00 20.55 3.30
CA GLU A 34 -15.97 20.53 2.21
C GLU A 34 -17.43 20.33 2.70
N GLY A 35 -17.68 20.32 4.00
CA GLY A 35 -19.01 20.11 4.57
C GLY A 35 -19.56 18.70 4.31
N ILE A 36 -18.69 17.70 4.12
CA ILE A 36 -19.05 16.31 3.90
C ILE A 36 -18.87 15.52 5.19
N GLU A 37 -19.95 15.02 5.74
CA GLU A 37 -19.92 14.17 6.94
C GLU A 37 -19.73 12.70 6.53
N LEU A 38 -18.64 12.08 7.03
CA LEU A 38 -18.39 10.66 6.90
C LEU A 38 -17.72 10.13 8.16
N SER A 39 -18.23 9.03 8.69
CA SER A 39 -17.68 8.39 9.89
C SER A 39 -16.23 7.94 9.67
N ILE A 40 -15.36 8.14 10.66
CA ILE A 40 -13.93 7.79 10.61
C ILE A 40 -13.70 6.33 10.22
N TRP A 41 -14.48 5.38 10.77
CA TRP A 41 -14.36 3.97 10.43
C TRP A 41 -14.67 3.68 8.94
N ARG A 42 -15.59 4.45 8.32
CA ARG A 42 -15.89 4.33 6.89
C ARG A 42 -14.74 4.85 6.02
N ILE A 43 -14.06 5.90 6.48
CA ILE A 43 -12.84 6.41 5.83
C ILE A 43 -11.74 5.35 5.90
N HIS A 44 -11.50 4.78 7.10
CA HIS A 44 -10.49 3.73 7.29
C HIS A 44 -10.68 2.57 6.31
N ARG A 45 -11.89 2.07 6.15
CA ARG A 45 -12.21 0.96 5.23
C ARG A 45 -11.91 1.25 3.74
N LYS A 46 -11.57 2.49 3.41
CA LYS A 46 -11.26 2.94 2.03
C LYS A 46 -9.77 3.28 1.84
N ILE A 47 -8.98 3.29 2.91
CA ILE A 47 -7.53 3.47 2.78
C ILE A 47 -6.94 2.26 2.04
N GLY A 48 -5.88 2.50 1.27
CA GLY A 48 -5.26 1.50 0.40
C GLY A 48 -5.84 1.44 -1.02
N MET A 49 -7.10 1.88 -1.25
CA MET A 49 -7.64 1.98 -2.59
C MET A 49 -7.17 3.24 -3.34
N SER A 50 -7.37 3.27 -4.65
CA SER A 50 -7.07 4.47 -5.44
C SER A 50 -7.96 5.65 -5.03
N GLY A 51 -7.39 6.86 -5.00
CA GLY A 51 -8.14 8.08 -4.67
C GLY A 51 -9.33 8.37 -5.61
N GLY A 52 -9.29 7.88 -6.85
CA GLY A 52 -10.44 7.96 -7.77
C GLY A 52 -11.60 7.06 -7.34
N LEU A 53 -11.28 5.81 -6.96
CA LEU A 53 -12.28 4.87 -6.45
C LEU A 53 -12.83 5.34 -5.11
N PHE A 54 -11.97 5.84 -4.22
CA PHE A 54 -12.35 6.45 -2.96
C PHE A 54 -13.41 7.55 -3.17
N THR A 55 -13.16 8.46 -4.10
CA THR A 55 -14.08 9.55 -4.40
C THR A 55 -15.42 9.03 -4.95
N ASN A 56 -15.39 8.05 -5.88
CA ASN A 56 -16.61 7.47 -6.42
C ASN A 56 -17.44 6.75 -5.33
N MET A 57 -16.81 6.12 -4.38
CA MET A 57 -17.50 5.51 -3.23
C MET A 57 -18.08 6.55 -2.28
N LEU A 58 -17.37 7.67 -2.06
CA LEU A 58 -17.91 8.81 -1.31
C LEU A 58 -19.20 9.33 -1.94
N LEU A 59 -19.22 9.54 -3.27
CA LEU A 59 -20.40 9.97 -4.01
C LEU A 59 -21.60 9.06 -3.75
N ARG A 60 -21.38 7.75 -3.80
CA ARG A 60 -22.45 6.76 -3.56
C ARG A 60 -22.96 6.75 -2.13
N GLU A 61 -22.06 6.95 -1.14
CA GLU A 61 -22.42 6.87 0.29
C GLU A 61 -23.04 8.15 0.82
N THR A 62 -22.67 9.30 0.27
CA THR A 62 -23.19 10.61 0.71
C THR A 62 -24.37 11.09 -0.14
N HIS A 63 -24.66 10.43 -1.25
CA HIS A 63 -25.67 10.84 -2.26
C HIS A 63 -25.46 12.28 -2.79
N LEU A 64 -24.22 12.80 -2.65
CA LEU A 64 -23.86 14.12 -3.15
C LEU A 64 -23.39 14.01 -4.59
N ASP A 65 -23.83 14.93 -5.42
CA ASP A 65 -23.25 15.12 -6.75
C ASP A 65 -21.98 15.97 -6.58
N ILE A 66 -20.81 15.34 -6.71
CA ILE A 66 -19.53 16.01 -6.49
C ILE A 66 -18.88 16.25 -7.86
N SER A 67 -18.69 17.52 -8.22
CA SER A 67 -18.01 17.91 -9.44
C SER A 67 -16.53 17.46 -9.43
N GLU A 68 -15.93 17.31 -10.61
CA GLU A 68 -14.50 16.96 -10.72
C GLU A 68 -13.61 18.01 -10.02
N GLU A 69 -14.00 19.28 -10.06
CA GLU A 69 -13.31 20.36 -9.34
C GLU A 69 -13.28 20.11 -7.83
N ARG A 70 -14.42 19.72 -7.24
CA ARG A 70 -14.53 19.41 -5.83
C ARG A 70 -13.73 18.17 -5.45
N VAL A 71 -13.69 17.16 -6.32
CA VAL A 71 -12.82 15.97 -6.17
C VAL A 71 -11.34 16.37 -6.11
N ASN A 72 -10.91 17.23 -7.01
CA ASN A 72 -9.51 17.69 -7.06
C ASN A 72 -9.17 18.55 -5.83
N ARG A 73 -10.11 19.34 -5.34
CA ARG A 73 -9.98 20.11 -4.12
C ARG A 73 -9.85 19.20 -2.89
N LEU A 74 -10.69 18.19 -2.75
CA LEU A 74 -10.60 17.18 -1.69
C LEU A 74 -9.24 16.48 -1.67
N ARG A 75 -8.72 16.10 -2.83
CA ARG A 75 -7.40 15.48 -2.94
C ARG A 75 -6.28 16.41 -2.49
N ARG A 76 -6.34 17.69 -2.85
CA ARG A 76 -5.37 18.68 -2.41
C ARG A 76 -5.44 18.89 -0.90
N LEU A 77 -6.62 19.10 -0.35
CA LEU A 77 -6.83 19.26 1.10
C LEU A 77 -6.31 18.05 1.88
N HIS A 78 -6.59 16.83 1.38
CA HIS A 78 -6.04 15.61 1.97
C HIS A 78 -4.50 15.61 1.94
N ALA A 79 -3.87 15.93 0.80
CA ALA A 79 -2.41 15.93 0.68
C ALA A 79 -1.79 16.97 1.63
N GLU A 80 -2.37 18.18 1.73
CA GLU A 80 -1.94 19.23 2.66
C GLU A 80 -2.07 18.78 4.12
N ALA A 81 -3.21 18.19 4.50
CA ALA A 81 -3.46 17.67 5.84
C ALA A 81 -2.53 16.52 6.21
N TYR A 82 -2.27 15.61 5.26
CA TYR A 82 -1.35 14.49 5.45
C TYR A 82 0.09 14.98 5.61
N ASN A 83 0.54 15.88 4.75
CA ASN A 83 1.92 16.40 4.78
C ASN A 83 2.23 17.14 6.09
N ARG A 84 1.26 17.80 6.73
CA ARG A 84 1.43 18.36 8.06
C ARG A 84 1.73 17.31 9.14
N ARG A 85 1.38 16.05 8.91
CA ARG A 85 1.58 14.91 9.82
C ARG A 85 2.76 14.03 9.43
N SER A 86 3.32 14.21 8.23
CA SER A 86 4.32 13.32 7.64
C SER A 86 5.59 13.14 8.49
N ALA A 87 6.01 14.17 9.25
CA ALA A 87 7.16 14.09 10.14
C ALA A 87 6.95 13.11 11.32
N GLN A 88 5.72 12.74 11.64
CA GLN A 88 5.37 11.79 12.72
C GLN A 88 5.30 10.35 12.22
N ILE A 89 5.30 10.15 10.90
CA ILE A 89 5.20 8.82 10.29
C ILE A 89 6.53 8.10 10.44
N GLN A 90 6.47 6.94 11.06
CA GLN A 90 7.63 6.10 11.29
C GLN A 90 7.51 4.79 10.51
N PRO A 91 8.63 4.16 10.15
CA PRO A 91 8.61 2.77 9.70
C PRO A 91 7.96 1.86 10.73
N LEU A 92 7.18 0.88 10.27
CA LEU A 92 6.65 -0.17 11.12
C LEU A 92 7.78 -1.04 11.69
N PRO A 93 7.54 -1.74 12.83
CA PRO A 93 8.52 -2.65 13.41
C PRO A 93 9.07 -3.62 12.37
N GLY A 94 10.39 -3.78 12.30
CA GLY A 94 11.07 -4.71 11.40
C GLY A 94 11.08 -4.31 9.91
N ALA A 95 10.42 -3.23 9.50
CA ALA A 95 10.32 -2.87 8.07
C ALA A 95 11.70 -2.60 7.44
N LYS A 96 12.55 -1.83 8.09
CA LYS A 96 13.91 -1.55 7.60
C LYS A 96 14.78 -2.81 7.57
N GLU A 97 14.69 -3.62 8.60
CA GLU A 97 15.42 -4.88 8.75
C GLU A 97 14.99 -5.88 7.67
N LEU A 98 13.69 -5.98 7.39
CA LEU A 98 13.14 -6.83 6.33
C LEU A 98 13.70 -6.44 4.95
N LEU A 99 13.61 -5.16 4.58
CA LEU A 99 14.11 -4.67 3.30
C LEU A 99 15.63 -4.83 3.16
N LYS A 100 16.37 -4.59 4.25
CA LYS A 100 17.82 -4.83 4.31
C LYS A 100 18.14 -6.31 4.11
N THR A 101 17.46 -7.20 4.83
CA THR A 101 17.65 -8.66 4.72
C THR A 101 17.38 -9.15 3.29
N LEU A 102 16.30 -8.72 2.66
CA LEU A 102 16.00 -9.07 1.26
C LEU A 102 17.14 -8.61 0.32
N SER A 103 17.66 -7.40 0.52
CA SER A 103 18.77 -6.87 -0.27
C SER A 103 20.06 -7.67 -0.07
N GLU A 104 20.39 -8.03 1.16
CA GLU A 104 21.58 -8.85 1.52
C GLU A 104 21.48 -10.27 0.96
N LEU A 105 20.26 -10.83 0.88
CA LEU A 105 19.99 -12.14 0.27
C LEU A 105 19.93 -12.07 -1.26
N GLY A 106 19.99 -10.89 -1.87
CA GLY A 106 19.84 -10.69 -3.30
C GLY A 106 18.44 -11.02 -3.82
N ILE A 107 17.41 -10.97 -2.94
CA ILE A 107 16.02 -11.18 -3.29
C ILE A 107 15.46 -9.87 -3.85
N PRO A 108 14.96 -9.86 -5.12
CA PRO A 108 14.41 -8.64 -5.72
C PRO A 108 13.17 -8.15 -4.96
N TRP A 109 13.09 -6.83 -4.74
CA TRP A 109 11.91 -6.22 -4.15
C TRP A 109 11.64 -4.82 -4.70
N ALA A 110 10.40 -4.39 -4.65
CA ALA A 110 9.92 -3.07 -5.06
C ALA A 110 8.78 -2.60 -4.17
N ILE A 111 8.48 -1.30 -4.24
CA ILE A 111 7.34 -0.69 -3.55
C ILE A 111 6.28 -0.28 -4.58
N ALA A 112 5.01 -0.53 -4.27
CA ALA A 112 3.86 -0.27 -5.15
C ALA A 112 2.69 0.31 -4.35
N THR A 113 2.59 1.65 -4.29
CA THR A 113 1.59 2.37 -3.48
C THR A 113 0.48 3.01 -4.29
N SER A 114 -0.74 3.01 -3.76
CA SER A 114 -1.86 3.80 -4.28
C SER A 114 -1.72 5.31 -4.00
N GLY A 115 -0.74 5.70 -3.18
CA GLY A 115 -0.36 7.08 -2.92
C GLY A 115 0.33 7.74 -4.12
N ARG A 116 0.42 9.06 -4.08
CA ARG A 116 1.20 9.85 -5.03
C ARG A 116 2.60 10.12 -4.47
N MET A 117 3.56 10.38 -5.35
CA MET A 117 4.93 10.72 -4.91
C MET A 117 4.95 11.95 -3.98
N GLU A 118 4.02 12.88 -4.16
CA GLU A 118 3.85 14.06 -3.31
C GLU A 118 3.68 13.72 -1.81
N THR A 119 2.98 12.65 -1.49
CA THR A 119 2.76 12.19 -0.10
C THR A 119 3.70 11.06 0.31
N ALA A 120 4.19 10.26 -0.62
CA ALA A 120 5.01 9.09 -0.35
C ALA A 120 6.51 9.42 -0.13
N ARG A 121 7.02 10.53 -0.66
CA ARG A 121 8.44 10.85 -0.67
C ARG A 121 9.07 10.86 0.72
N VAL A 122 8.53 11.65 1.63
CA VAL A 122 9.10 11.80 2.99
C VAL A 122 9.08 10.47 3.76
N PRO A 123 7.98 9.70 3.80
CA PRO A 123 7.97 8.37 4.38
C PRO A 123 8.98 7.40 3.76
N LEU A 124 9.15 7.41 2.44
CA LEU A 124 10.13 6.56 1.74
C LEU A 124 11.58 6.94 2.11
N GLU A 125 11.88 8.24 2.23
CA GLU A 125 13.17 8.74 2.69
C GLU A 125 13.44 8.30 4.16
N ASN A 126 12.43 8.40 5.03
CA ASN A 126 12.51 7.92 6.41
C ASN A 126 12.72 6.41 6.51
N LEU A 127 12.15 5.65 5.57
CA LEU A 127 12.35 4.20 5.45
C LEU A 127 13.78 3.87 4.96
N GLY A 128 14.48 4.83 4.36
CA GLY A 128 15.84 4.67 3.81
C GLY A 128 15.86 4.07 2.40
N VAL A 129 14.79 4.26 1.62
CA VAL A 129 14.71 3.75 0.25
C VAL A 129 15.65 4.53 -0.67
N ASP A 130 16.51 3.80 -1.35
CA ASP A 130 17.36 4.33 -2.42
C ASP A 130 16.59 4.29 -3.76
N PHE A 131 16.09 5.44 -4.20
CA PHE A 131 15.27 5.58 -5.41
C PHE A 131 16.01 5.25 -6.70
N ASP A 132 17.36 5.29 -6.69
CA ASP A 132 18.16 4.95 -7.87
C ASP A 132 18.29 3.43 -8.07
N ARG A 133 18.07 2.67 -7.00
CA ARG A 133 18.26 1.23 -6.97
C ARG A 133 16.96 0.45 -6.81
N ILE A 134 16.01 1.00 -6.07
CA ILE A 134 14.75 0.32 -5.71
C ILE A 134 13.60 0.92 -6.51
N PRO A 135 12.89 0.12 -7.32
CA PRO A 135 11.70 0.59 -8.01
C PRO A 135 10.59 0.99 -7.01
N VAL A 136 10.09 2.22 -7.18
CA VAL A 136 8.92 2.73 -6.47
C VAL A 136 7.86 3.09 -7.50
N ILE A 137 6.76 2.37 -7.48
CA ILE A 137 5.61 2.60 -8.35
C ILE A 137 4.52 3.31 -7.54
N THR A 138 4.18 4.51 -7.96
CA THR A 138 3.12 5.31 -7.35
C THR A 138 1.90 5.38 -8.27
N ARG A 139 0.78 5.87 -7.72
CA ARG A 139 -0.44 6.12 -8.48
C ARG A 139 -0.23 6.94 -9.76
N ASP A 140 0.79 7.78 -9.78
CA ASP A 140 1.08 8.66 -10.91
C ASP A 140 1.61 7.92 -12.14
N LEU A 141 2.12 6.70 -11.96
CA LEU A 141 2.79 5.90 -12.98
C LEU A 141 1.89 4.86 -13.65
N VAL A 142 0.64 4.69 -13.19
CA VAL A 142 -0.27 3.66 -13.69
C VAL A 142 -1.63 4.23 -14.04
N LYS A 143 -2.37 3.54 -14.92
CA LYS A 143 -3.72 3.95 -15.30
C LYS A 143 -4.72 3.68 -14.19
N TYR A 144 -4.65 2.50 -13.57
CA TYR A 144 -5.50 2.09 -12.46
C TYR A 144 -4.64 1.73 -11.25
N ALA A 145 -5.17 1.94 -10.04
CA ALA A 145 -4.53 1.51 -8.81
C ALA A 145 -5.46 0.58 -8.04
N LYS A 146 -4.98 0.02 -6.92
CA LYS A 146 -5.70 -0.99 -6.13
C LYS A 146 -7.20 -0.70 -6.00
N PRO A 147 -8.04 -1.68 -6.22
CA PRO A 147 -7.80 -3.12 -6.31
C PRO A 147 -7.41 -3.63 -7.70
N ASP A 148 -7.10 -2.76 -8.69
CA ASP A 148 -6.54 -3.19 -9.96
C ASP A 148 -5.05 -3.52 -9.79
N PRO A 149 -4.52 -4.48 -10.58
CA PRO A 149 -3.19 -5.05 -10.36
C PRO A 149 -2.05 -4.19 -10.94
N ASP A 150 -2.35 -3.09 -11.63
CA ASP A 150 -1.42 -2.32 -12.46
C ASP A 150 -0.17 -1.88 -11.70
N LEU A 151 -0.31 -1.49 -10.41
CA LEU A 151 0.81 -1.09 -9.57
C LEU A 151 1.81 -2.22 -9.37
N PHE A 152 1.33 -3.42 -9.04
CA PHE A 152 2.17 -4.59 -8.81
C PHE A 152 2.74 -5.16 -10.10
N ILE A 153 1.97 -5.12 -11.20
CA ILE A 153 2.46 -5.52 -12.53
C ILE A 153 3.61 -4.59 -12.95
N ALA A 154 3.43 -3.26 -12.84
CA ALA A 154 4.48 -2.29 -13.18
C ALA A 154 5.72 -2.45 -12.28
N ALA A 155 5.55 -2.79 -11.00
CA ALA A 155 6.67 -3.07 -10.10
C ALA A 155 7.44 -4.32 -10.51
N ALA A 156 6.75 -5.41 -10.86
CA ALA A 156 7.37 -6.64 -11.36
C ALA A 156 8.11 -6.40 -12.68
N GLU A 157 7.53 -5.66 -13.62
CA GLU A 157 8.16 -5.27 -14.88
C GLU A 157 9.45 -4.48 -14.65
N LYS A 158 9.45 -3.52 -13.71
CA LYS A 158 10.65 -2.74 -13.36
C LYS A 158 11.75 -3.58 -12.75
N LEU A 159 11.40 -4.61 -11.99
CA LEU A 159 12.35 -5.60 -11.44
C LEU A 159 12.81 -6.63 -12.48
N GLY A 160 12.12 -6.75 -13.62
CA GLY A 160 12.37 -7.81 -14.60
C GLY A 160 11.98 -9.21 -14.12
N VAL A 161 10.97 -9.31 -13.24
CA VAL A 161 10.49 -10.57 -12.66
C VAL A 161 9.09 -10.93 -13.16
N ASN A 162 8.74 -12.21 -13.09
CA ASN A 162 7.38 -12.66 -13.38
C ASN A 162 6.47 -12.42 -12.18
N ILE A 163 5.41 -11.65 -12.38
CA ILE A 163 4.42 -11.32 -11.35
C ILE A 163 3.75 -12.58 -10.75
N GLU A 164 3.54 -13.63 -11.52
CA GLU A 164 2.93 -14.88 -11.06
C GLU A 164 3.82 -15.66 -10.06
N THR A 165 5.10 -15.32 -9.97
CA THR A 165 6.04 -15.90 -9.00
C THR A 165 6.43 -14.91 -7.89
N ALA A 166 5.82 -13.75 -7.87
CA ALA A 166 6.07 -12.72 -6.87
C ALA A 166 5.13 -12.86 -5.67
N CYS A 167 5.62 -12.42 -4.50
CA CYS A 167 4.84 -12.21 -3.31
C CYS A 167 4.44 -10.74 -3.24
N VAL A 168 3.15 -10.47 -3.14
CA VAL A 168 2.60 -9.13 -2.87
C VAL A 168 2.31 -9.05 -1.37
N VAL A 169 2.94 -8.10 -0.70
CA VAL A 169 2.76 -7.84 0.73
C VAL A 169 1.94 -6.58 0.89
N GLY A 170 0.86 -6.66 1.67
CA GLY A 170 -0.03 -5.53 1.93
C GLY A 170 -0.88 -5.72 3.18
N ASP A 171 -1.41 -4.64 3.72
CA ASP A 171 -2.18 -4.60 4.96
C ASP A 171 -3.70 -4.59 4.75
N SER A 172 -4.15 -4.45 3.52
CA SER A 172 -5.56 -4.23 3.19
C SER A 172 -6.15 -5.28 2.24
N ILE A 173 -7.47 -5.38 2.26
CA ILE A 173 -8.21 -6.20 1.27
C ILE A 173 -7.96 -5.74 -0.16
N TRP A 174 -7.61 -4.46 -0.37
CA TRP A 174 -7.33 -3.89 -1.69
C TRP A 174 -6.04 -4.44 -2.29
N ASP A 175 -5.04 -4.69 -1.46
CA ASP A 175 -3.78 -5.34 -1.84
C ASP A 175 -4.01 -6.79 -2.23
N MET A 176 -4.74 -7.51 -1.40
CA MET A 176 -5.05 -8.93 -1.64
C MET A 176 -5.88 -9.13 -2.91
N LEU A 177 -6.85 -8.24 -3.17
CA LEU A 177 -7.61 -8.26 -4.42
C LEU A 177 -6.72 -7.94 -5.64
N ALA A 178 -5.80 -6.99 -5.51
CA ALA A 178 -4.85 -6.66 -6.57
C ALA A 178 -3.86 -7.82 -6.83
N ALA A 179 -3.32 -8.43 -5.78
CA ALA A 179 -2.47 -9.61 -5.85
C ALA A 179 -3.17 -10.77 -6.58
N ARG A 180 -4.41 -11.07 -6.18
CA ARG A 180 -5.23 -12.12 -6.79
C ARG A 180 -5.49 -11.85 -8.28
N ARG A 181 -5.78 -10.59 -8.65
CA ARG A 181 -5.97 -10.21 -10.06
C ARG A 181 -4.70 -10.31 -10.89
N ALA A 182 -3.56 -10.04 -10.26
CA ALA A 182 -2.24 -10.23 -10.86
C ALA A 182 -1.78 -11.70 -10.90
N ARG A 183 -2.49 -12.62 -10.26
CA ARG A 183 -2.09 -14.01 -10.00
C ARG A 183 -0.80 -14.13 -9.19
N ALA A 184 -0.49 -13.13 -8.39
CA ALA A 184 0.62 -13.15 -7.44
C ALA A 184 0.19 -13.78 -6.11
N LEU A 185 1.17 -14.21 -5.31
CA LEU A 185 0.91 -14.72 -3.97
C LEU A 185 0.67 -13.55 -3.02
N GLY A 186 -0.52 -13.43 -2.43
CA GLY A 186 -0.85 -12.39 -1.45
C GLY A 186 -0.37 -12.75 -0.05
N ILE A 187 0.29 -11.81 0.62
CA ILE A 187 0.72 -11.89 2.02
C ILE A 187 0.10 -10.71 2.75
N GLY A 188 -0.71 -10.99 3.77
CA GLY A 188 -1.39 -9.96 4.56
C GLY A 188 -0.58 -9.55 5.78
N LEU A 189 -0.65 -8.26 6.15
CA LEU A 189 -0.18 -7.74 7.44
C LEU A 189 -1.35 -7.14 8.21
N LEU A 190 -1.40 -7.36 9.53
CA LEU A 190 -2.47 -6.83 10.39
C LEU A 190 -2.25 -5.34 10.73
N SER A 191 -1.08 -4.81 10.43
CA SER A 191 -0.64 -3.45 10.77
C SER A 191 -1.50 -2.31 10.18
N GLY A 192 -2.32 -2.59 9.16
CA GLY A 192 -3.27 -1.63 8.60
C GLY A 192 -4.65 -1.60 9.26
N GLY A 193 -4.90 -2.50 10.23
CA GLY A 193 -6.16 -2.56 10.97
C GLY A 193 -7.28 -3.38 10.32
N TYR A 194 -6.99 -4.16 9.28
CA TYR A 194 -7.86 -5.24 8.80
C TYR A 194 -7.67 -6.50 9.65
N GLY A 195 -8.73 -7.26 9.88
CA GLY A 195 -8.66 -8.52 10.60
C GLY A 195 -8.11 -9.66 9.74
N GLN A 196 -7.49 -10.65 10.39
CA GLN A 196 -6.93 -11.83 9.73
C GLN A 196 -7.93 -12.50 8.78
N GLU A 197 -9.15 -12.77 9.24
CA GLU A 197 -10.20 -13.41 8.43
C GLU A 197 -10.59 -12.58 7.20
N GLU A 198 -10.53 -11.25 7.27
CA GLU A 198 -10.83 -10.37 6.15
C GLU A 198 -9.74 -10.47 5.07
N LEU A 199 -8.46 -10.48 5.48
CA LEU A 199 -7.33 -10.64 4.58
C LEU A 199 -7.32 -12.02 3.93
N GLU A 200 -7.56 -13.09 4.69
CA GLU A 200 -7.65 -14.47 4.19
C GLU A 200 -8.78 -14.63 3.17
N ARG A 201 -9.98 -14.13 3.47
CA ARG A 201 -11.12 -14.15 2.53
C ARG A 201 -10.86 -13.34 1.26
N SER A 202 -10.02 -12.33 1.34
CA SER A 202 -9.64 -11.52 0.18
C SER A 202 -8.53 -12.14 -0.67
N GLY A 203 -7.88 -13.22 -0.18
CA GLY A 203 -6.92 -14.00 -0.95
C GLY A 203 -5.51 -14.05 -0.39
N SER A 204 -5.29 -13.69 0.88
CA SER A 204 -3.98 -13.90 1.52
C SER A 204 -3.67 -15.39 1.64
N TYR A 205 -2.46 -15.75 1.27
CA TYR A 205 -1.90 -17.10 1.52
C TYR A 205 -1.45 -17.25 2.98
N ARG A 206 -0.87 -16.19 3.56
CA ARG A 206 -0.45 -16.07 4.95
C ARG A 206 -0.78 -14.66 5.46
N VAL A 207 -0.93 -14.54 6.75
CA VAL A 207 -1.13 -13.27 7.45
C VAL A 207 -0.18 -13.21 8.63
N TYR A 208 0.56 -12.11 8.76
CA TYR A 208 1.51 -11.82 9.83
C TYR A 208 1.07 -10.55 10.58
N GLU A 209 1.58 -10.34 11.78
CA GLU A 209 1.23 -9.15 12.56
C GLU A 209 1.74 -7.87 11.88
N ASP A 210 3.02 -7.86 11.51
CA ASP A 210 3.73 -6.71 10.95
C ASP A 210 4.98 -7.17 10.15
N PRO A 211 5.79 -6.24 9.62
CA PRO A 211 7.04 -6.59 8.94
C PRO A 211 8.04 -7.39 9.78
N ALA A 212 8.06 -7.23 11.12
CA ALA A 212 8.97 -7.99 11.97
C ALA A 212 8.57 -9.45 12.02
N ASP A 213 7.28 -9.74 12.19
CA ASP A 213 6.75 -11.10 12.17
C ASP A 213 6.96 -11.77 10.81
N LEU A 214 6.71 -11.04 9.69
CA LEU A 214 7.04 -11.54 8.35
C LEU A 214 8.53 -11.85 8.19
N LEU A 215 9.42 -11.04 8.74
CA LEU A 215 10.87 -11.26 8.69
C LEU A 215 11.27 -12.55 9.42
N GLU A 216 10.68 -12.81 10.57
CA GLU A 216 10.94 -14.03 11.36
C GLU A 216 10.49 -15.30 10.60
N HIS A 217 9.46 -15.20 9.77
CA HIS A 217 8.86 -16.31 9.01
C HIS A 217 9.11 -16.23 7.50
N LEU A 218 10.15 -15.50 7.07
CA LEU A 218 10.44 -15.23 5.66
C LEU A 218 10.62 -16.51 4.81
N ASP A 219 11.07 -17.60 5.42
CA ASP A 219 11.25 -18.90 4.77
C ASP A 219 9.92 -19.58 4.40
N GLU A 220 8.82 -19.30 5.08
CA GLU A 220 7.49 -19.82 4.76
C GLU A 220 6.95 -19.30 3.42
N VAL A 221 7.41 -18.12 3.00
CA VAL A 221 6.99 -17.43 1.78
C VAL A 221 8.08 -17.39 0.71
N GLY A 222 9.08 -18.25 0.85
CA GLY A 222 10.12 -18.47 -0.16
C GLY A 222 11.37 -17.62 -0.02
N GLY A 223 11.49 -16.79 1.00
CA GLY A 223 12.69 -15.99 1.31
C GLY A 223 13.80 -16.82 1.93
N ARG A 224 14.30 -17.82 1.19
CA ARG A 224 15.37 -18.72 1.65
C ARG A 224 16.72 -18.29 1.14
N ARG A 225 17.75 -18.49 1.99
CA ARG A 225 19.15 -18.42 1.61
C ARG A 225 19.56 -19.49 0.62
#